data_e88b689e731e93f8c568a1edcc8abb2b
#
_entry.id   e88b689e731e93f8c568a1edcc8abb2b
#
_cell.length_a   1.000
_cell.length_b   1.000
_cell.length_c   1.000
_cell.angle_alpha   90.00
_cell.angle_beta   90.00
_cell.angle_gamma   90.00
#
_symmetry.space_group_name_H-M   'P 1'
#
loop_
_entity.id
_entity.type
_entity.pdbx_description
1 polymer ?
#
loop_
_entity_poly.entity_id
_entity_poly.type
_entity_poly.pdbx_seq_one_letter_code
_entity_poly.pdbx_strand_id
1 'polypeptide(L)'
;MIRVLVVDDHPVLRAGLEAVLRTEPGFVCVGTAGDGHELLAALRHTRPDVVLLDWRLGDEDGLALCRTLRAEPAPPEVVLYTATVDPGLDGQAEAAGAHAVVEKSADIDDLFDTLRLAVRGGRQAA
;
A
#
# COMPACT_ATOMS: atom_id res chain seq x y z
N MET A 1 -7.06 -14.49 -5.06
CA MET A 1 -7.31 -13.41 -4.08
C MET A 1 -6.20 -12.37 -4.16
N ILE A 2 -6.55 -11.13 -3.90
CA ILE A 2 -5.56 -10.05 -3.89
C ILE A 2 -4.85 -10.07 -2.53
N ARG A 3 -3.54 -10.19 -2.58
CA ARG A 3 -2.67 -10.27 -1.40
C ARG A 3 -2.20 -8.87 -1.02
N VAL A 4 -2.64 -8.37 0.12
CA VAL A 4 -2.36 -6.99 0.57
C VAL A 4 -1.44 -7.02 1.78
N LEU A 5 -0.36 -6.23 1.71
CA LEU A 5 0.51 -5.95 2.84
C LEU A 5 0.20 -4.54 3.33
N VAL A 6 -0.16 -4.39 4.59
CA VAL A 6 -0.52 -3.09 5.19
C VAL A 6 0.67 -2.53 5.94
N VAL A 7 1.07 -1.30 5.62
CA VAL A 7 2.21 -0.63 6.22
C VAL A 7 1.78 0.70 6.81
N ASP A 8 1.72 0.77 8.14
CA ASP A 8 1.29 1.95 8.87
C ASP A 8 1.91 1.88 10.27
N ASP A 9 2.43 3.00 10.77
CA ASP A 9 3.05 3.06 12.09
C ASP A 9 2.04 3.24 13.22
N HIS A 10 0.75 3.40 12.90
CA HIS A 10 -0.32 3.52 13.92
C HIS A 10 -0.93 2.14 14.17
N PRO A 11 -0.67 1.51 15.32
CA PRO A 11 -1.13 0.14 15.56
C PRO A 11 -2.64 -0.05 15.45
N VAL A 12 -3.43 0.92 15.90
CA VAL A 12 -4.89 0.83 15.85
C VAL A 12 -5.41 0.86 14.42
N LEU A 13 -4.90 1.80 13.61
CA LEU A 13 -5.31 1.91 12.21
C LEU A 13 -4.88 0.65 11.44
N ARG A 14 -3.67 0.19 11.68
CA ARG A 14 -3.14 -1.02 11.04
C ARG A 14 -4.02 -2.24 11.36
N ALA A 15 -4.38 -2.42 12.63
CA ALA A 15 -5.27 -3.51 13.05
C ALA A 15 -6.67 -3.38 12.44
N GLY A 16 -7.17 -2.16 12.33
CA GLY A 16 -8.47 -1.90 11.72
C GLY A 16 -8.50 -2.25 10.24
N LEU A 17 -7.46 -1.87 9.51
CA LEU A 17 -7.34 -2.20 8.09
C LEU A 17 -7.24 -3.72 7.88
N GLU A 18 -6.46 -4.40 8.71
CA GLU A 18 -6.35 -5.85 8.66
C GLU A 18 -7.72 -6.51 8.85
N ALA A 19 -8.47 -6.05 9.86
CA ALA A 19 -9.79 -6.59 10.16
C ALA A 19 -10.77 -6.39 8.99
N VAL A 20 -10.77 -5.20 8.40
CA VAL A 20 -11.64 -4.88 7.28
C VAL A 20 -11.31 -5.71 6.06
N LEU A 21 -10.02 -5.89 5.76
CA LEU A 21 -9.59 -6.72 4.63
C LEU A 21 -10.02 -8.17 4.79
N ARG A 22 -10.09 -8.68 6.01
CA ARG A 22 -10.56 -10.05 6.26
C ARG A 22 -12.02 -10.26 5.91
N THR A 23 -12.82 -9.21 5.95
CA THR A 23 -14.25 -9.29 5.68
C THR A 23 -14.61 -9.04 4.22
N GLU A 24 -13.69 -8.48 3.43
CA GLU A 24 -13.98 -8.17 2.03
C GLU A 24 -13.63 -9.34 1.12
N PRO A 25 -14.64 -9.88 0.38
CA PRO A 25 -14.37 -10.97 -0.55
C PRO A 25 -13.32 -10.59 -1.60
N GLY A 26 -12.43 -11.53 -1.90
CA GLY A 26 -11.40 -11.32 -2.90
C GLY A 26 -10.09 -10.76 -2.37
N PHE A 27 -10.02 -10.40 -1.08
CA PHE A 27 -8.81 -9.90 -0.46
C PHE A 27 -8.30 -10.82 0.64
N VAL A 28 -6.99 -10.82 0.81
CA VAL A 28 -6.34 -11.42 1.98
C VAL A 28 -5.24 -10.48 2.45
N CYS A 29 -5.22 -10.19 3.75
CA CYS A 29 -4.13 -9.45 4.36
C CYS A 29 -3.01 -10.45 4.67
N VAL A 30 -1.89 -10.33 3.95
CA VAL A 30 -0.79 -11.30 4.10
C VAL A 30 0.19 -10.91 5.19
N GLY A 31 0.08 -9.70 5.71
CA GLY A 31 0.93 -9.23 6.79
C GLY A 31 0.75 -7.75 7.03
N THR A 32 1.40 -7.27 8.09
CA THR A 32 1.43 -5.86 8.44
C THR A 32 2.85 -5.48 8.81
N ALA A 33 3.17 -4.20 8.65
CA ALA A 33 4.48 -3.66 9.02
C ALA A 33 4.30 -2.25 9.58
N GLY A 34 5.14 -1.89 10.54
CA GLY A 34 5.09 -0.59 11.18
C GLY A 34 6.18 0.38 10.76
N ASP A 35 7.18 -0.09 10.03
CA ASP A 35 8.28 0.73 9.52
C ASP A 35 8.90 0.09 8.27
N GLY A 36 9.87 0.79 7.68
CA GLY A 36 10.50 0.32 6.44
C GLY A 36 11.30 -0.97 6.60
N HIS A 37 11.91 -1.17 7.77
CA HIS A 37 12.65 -2.39 8.04
C HIS A 37 11.72 -3.61 8.07
N GLU A 38 10.61 -3.50 8.79
CA GLU A 38 9.59 -4.56 8.83
C GLU A 38 8.97 -4.79 7.47
N LEU A 39 8.74 -3.72 6.71
CA LEU A 39 8.20 -3.80 5.37
C LEU A 39 9.09 -4.66 4.46
N LEU A 40 10.38 -4.37 4.42
CA LEU A 40 11.30 -5.10 3.55
C LEU A 40 11.45 -6.55 3.97
N ALA A 41 11.41 -6.83 5.27
CA ALA A 41 11.42 -8.20 5.78
C ALA A 41 10.14 -8.94 5.38
N ALA A 42 8.97 -8.30 5.55
CA ALA A 42 7.68 -8.90 5.23
C ALA A 42 7.53 -9.17 3.73
N LEU A 43 8.09 -8.29 2.90
CA LEU A 43 8.00 -8.41 1.45
C LEU A 43 8.52 -9.77 0.95
N ARG A 44 9.62 -10.23 1.53
CA ARG A 44 10.26 -11.48 1.14
C ARG A 44 9.45 -12.71 1.54
N HIS A 45 8.76 -12.63 2.67
CA HIS A 45 7.99 -13.75 3.20
C HIS A 45 6.59 -13.84 2.64
N THR A 46 5.97 -12.68 2.34
CA THR A 46 4.54 -12.63 2.01
C THR A 46 4.24 -12.49 0.54
N ARG A 47 5.15 -11.95 -0.24
CA ARG A 47 4.98 -11.71 -1.69
C ARG A 47 3.62 -11.10 -2.00
N PRO A 48 3.38 -9.86 -1.53
CA PRO A 48 2.08 -9.22 -1.75
C PRO A 48 1.90 -8.83 -3.21
N ASP A 49 0.64 -8.79 -3.65
CA ASP A 49 0.29 -8.21 -4.95
C ASP A 49 0.32 -6.69 -4.89
N VAL A 50 -0.10 -6.14 -3.75
CA VAL A 50 -0.14 -4.69 -3.54
C VAL A 50 0.24 -4.36 -2.10
N VAL A 51 0.97 -3.28 -1.94
CA VAL A 51 1.34 -2.74 -0.63
C VAL A 51 0.53 -1.46 -0.40
N LEU A 52 -0.24 -1.44 0.67
CA LEU A 52 -0.93 -0.23 1.12
C LEU A 52 0.01 0.47 2.10
N LEU A 53 0.59 1.58 1.67
CA LEU A 53 1.74 2.21 2.31
C LEU A 53 1.39 3.61 2.79
N ASP A 54 1.54 3.87 4.09
CA ASP A 54 1.39 5.20 4.65
C ASP A 54 2.47 6.12 4.06
N TRP A 55 2.07 7.30 3.60
CA TRP A 55 3.00 8.29 3.07
C TRP A 55 4.01 8.71 4.14
N ARG A 56 3.54 8.91 5.37
CA ARG A 56 4.42 9.28 6.48
C ARG A 56 4.48 8.13 7.47
N LEU A 57 5.58 7.42 7.45
CA LEU A 57 5.78 6.24 8.27
C LEU A 57 6.78 6.57 9.38
N GLY A 58 6.28 7.22 10.46
CA GLY A 58 7.16 7.78 11.48
C GLY A 58 8.03 8.86 10.86
N ASP A 59 9.34 8.69 10.96
CA ASP A 59 10.32 9.60 10.35
C ASP A 59 10.66 9.22 8.90
N GLU A 60 10.11 8.13 8.40
CA GLU A 60 10.42 7.64 7.06
C GLU A 60 9.47 8.21 6.02
N ASP A 61 10.01 8.42 4.81
CA ASP A 61 9.25 8.92 3.68
C ASP A 61 8.70 7.76 2.88
N GLY A 62 7.36 7.66 2.82
CA GLY A 62 6.69 6.61 2.04
C GLY A 62 7.01 6.67 0.55
N LEU A 63 7.30 7.86 0.01
CA LEU A 63 7.70 7.97 -1.40
C LEU A 63 9.04 7.28 -1.64
N ALA A 64 10.00 7.46 -0.73
CA ALA A 64 11.30 6.79 -0.86
C ALA A 64 11.16 5.28 -0.74
N LEU A 65 10.31 4.81 0.18
CA LEU A 65 10.03 3.38 0.32
C LEU A 65 9.33 2.83 -0.93
N CYS A 66 8.43 3.60 -1.52
CA CYS A 66 7.76 3.22 -2.76
C CYS A 66 8.78 3.00 -3.89
N ARG A 67 9.73 3.91 -4.06
CA ARG A 67 10.79 3.77 -5.06
C ARG A 67 11.60 2.49 -4.82
N THR A 68 11.92 2.21 -3.56
CA THR A 68 12.66 0.99 -3.20
C THR A 68 11.87 -0.27 -3.59
N LEU A 69 10.58 -0.30 -3.28
CA LEU A 69 9.72 -1.44 -3.62
C LEU A 69 9.60 -1.63 -5.12
N ARG A 70 9.42 -0.54 -5.86
CA ARG A 70 9.23 -0.61 -7.31
C ARG A 70 10.51 -0.96 -8.06
N ALA A 71 11.66 -0.86 -7.42
CA ALA A 71 12.94 -1.25 -8.00
C ALA A 71 13.24 -2.75 -7.85
N GLU A 72 12.42 -3.49 -7.11
CA GLU A 72 12.58 -4.94 -6.96
C GLU A 72 12.34 -5.66 -8.30
N PRO A 73 12.95 -6.85 -8.52
CA PRO A 73 12.79 -7.58 -9.79
C PRO A 73 11.33 -7.95 -10.12
N ALA A 74 10.53 -8.28 -9.11
CA ALA A 74 9.11 -8.57 -9.27
C ALA A 74 8.35 -7.66 -8.31
N PRO A 75 8.24 -6.35 -8.63
CA PRO A 75 7.75 -5.38 -7.67
C PRO A 75 6.26 -5.53 -7.42
N PRO A 76 5.82 -5.37 -6.16
CA PRO A 76 4.39 -5.26 -5.88
C PRO A 76 3.88 -3.92 -6.37
N GLU A 77 2.59 -3.82 -6.63
CA GLU A 77 1.97 -2.53 -6.83
C GLU A 77 1.93 -1.79 -5.49
N VAL A 78 1.94 -0.47 -5.54
CA VAL A 78 1.91 0.37 -4.34
C VAL A 78 0.76 1.35 -4.41
N VAL A 79 -0.04 1.40 -3.36
CA VAL A 79 -1.06 2.43 -3.16
C VAL A 79 -0.66 3.19 -1.91
N LEU A 80 -0.42 4.50 -2.06
CA LEU A 80 -0.11 5.34 -0.91
C LEU A 80 -1.39 5.73 -0.16
N TYR A 81 -1.28 5.84 1.14
CA TYR A 81 -2.40 6.10 2.03
C TYR A 81 -2.03 7.27 2.93
N THR A 82 -2.83 8.34 2.94
CA THR A 82 -2.47 9.55 3.64
C THR A 82 -3.63 10.16 4.42
N ALA A 83 -3.32 10.75 5.57
CA ALA A 83 -4.30 11.47 6.38
C ALA A 83 -4.62 12.85 5.81
N THR A 84 -3.71 13.42 5.02
CA THR A 84 -3.87 14.77 4.50
C THR A 84 -3.58 14.82 3.01
N VAL A 85 -4.37 15.65 2.30
CA VAL A 85 -4.12 15.93 0.89
C VAL A 85 -3.08 17.03 0.80
N ASP A 86 -1.96 16.75 0.14
CA ASP A 86 -0.93 17.71 -0.14
C ASP A 86 -0.92 18.01 -1.63
N PRO A 87 -0.87 19.30 -2.03
CA PRO A 87 -0.73 19.63 -3.44
C PRO A 87 0.54 19.00 -4.02
N GLY A 88 0.41 18.35 -5.16
CA GLY A 88 1.55 17.73 -5.82
C GLY A 88 1.89 16.33 -5.35
N LEU A 89 1.24 15.81 -4.31
CA LEU A 89 1.51 14.45 -3.84
C LEU A 89 1.18 13.42 -4.91
N ASP A 90 0.08 13.60 -5.64
CA ASP A 90 -0.29 12.66 -6.71
C ASP A 90 0.81 12.54 -7.77
N GLY A 91 1.37 13.68 -8.18
CA GLY A 91 2.46 13.68 -9.15
C GLY A 91 3.73 13.04 -8.60
N GLN A 92 4.05 13.30 -7.34
CA GLN A 92 5.21 12.71 -6.70
C GLN A 92 5.05 11.21 -6.53
N ALA A 93 3.83 10.75 -6.18
CA ALA A 93 3.52 9.34 -6.04
C ALA A 93 3.66 8.61 -7.37
N GLU A 94 3.12 9.18 -8.43
CA GLU A 94 3.24 8.62 -9.77
C GLU A 94 4.71 8.51 -10.18
N ALA A 95 5.50 9.56 -9.95
CA ALA A 95 6.93 9.56 -10.25
C ALA A 95 7.68 8.50 -9.43
N ALA A 96 7.22 8.19 -8.23
CA ALA A 96 7.82 7.16 -7.39
C ALA A 96 7.37 5.74 -7.79
N GLY A 97 6.41 5.61 -8.70
CA GLY A 97 5.92 4.32 -9.17
C GLY A 97 4.67 3.81 -8.47
N ALA A 98 4.04 4.63 -7.62
CA ALA A 98 2.78 4.26 -6.98
C ALA A 98 1.64 4.28 -7.98
N HIS A 99 0.69 3.38 -7.82
CA HIS A 99 -0.50 3.35 -8.67
C HIS A 99 -1.44 4.52 -8.36
N ALA A 100 -1.61 4.84 -7.10
CA ALA A 100 -2.54 5.88 -6.67
C ALA A 100 -2.26 6.35 -5.24
N VAL A 101 -2.88 7.45 -4.86
CA VAL A 101 -2.92 7.96 -3.49
C VAL A 101 -4.36 7.94 -3.03
N VAL A 102 -4.63 7.37 -1.86
CA VAL A 102 -5.95 7.34 -1.24
C VAL A 102 -5.89 8.06 0.10
N GLU A 103 -6.87 8.90 0.37
CA GLU A 103 -6.98 9.56 1.67
C GLU A 103 -7.52 8.58 2.71
N LYS A 104 -7.03 8.70 3.94
CA LYS A 104 -7.49 7.87 5.06
C LYS A 104 -8.96 8.13 5.42
N SER A 105 -9.50 9.28 5.02
CA SER A 105 -10.91 9.63 5.22
C SER A 105 -11.83 9.14 4.10
N ALA A 106 -11.26 8.56 3.03
CA ALA A 106 -12.06 8.07 1.92
C ALA A 106 -12.93 6.88 2.35
N ASP A 107 -14.00 6.67 1.58
CA ASP A 107 -14.87 5.51 1.79
C ASP A 107 -14.04 4.23 1.60
N ILE A 108 -14.29 3.26 2.46
CA ILE A 108 -13.57 1.98 2.41
C ILE A 108 -13.77 1.26 1.08
N ASP A 109 -14.93 1.41 0.46
CA ASP A 109 -15.20 0.80 -0.84
C ASP A 109 -14.33 1.43 -1.93
N ASP A 110 -14.04 2.72 -1.84
CA ASP A 110 -13.13 3.40 -2.76
C ASP A 110 -11.71 2.85 -2.61
N LEU A 111 -11.29 2.57 -1.38
CA LEU A 111 -9.99 1.96 -1.14
C LEU A 111 -9.91 0.57 -1.78
N PHE A 112 -10.93 -0.26 -1.58
CA PHE A 112 -10.97 -1.59 -2.18
C PHE A 112 -10.94 -1.52 -3.71
N ASP A 113 -11.70 -0.61 -4.30
CA ASP A 113 -11.70 -0.43 -5.76
C ASP A 113 -10.34 -0.02 -6.28
N THR A 114 -9.67 0.88 -5.55
CA THR A 114 -8.31 1.33 -5.93
C THR A 114 -7.32 0.17 -5.86
N LEU A 115 -7.38 -0.66 -4.82
CA LEU A 115 -6.52 -1.83 -4.70
C LEU A 115 -6.76 -2.83 -5.84
N ARG A 116 -8.03 -3.05 -6.21
CA ARG A 116 -8.35 -3.94 -7.35
C ARG A 116 -7.78 -3.42 -8.66
N LEU A 117 -7.91 -2.11 -8.89
CA LEU A 117 -7.40 -1.49 -10.11
C LEU A 117 -5.89 -1.55 -10.18
N ALA A 118 -5.21 -1.38 -9.05
CA ALA A 118 -3.75 -1.45 -8.98
C ALA A 118 -3.25 -2.81 -9.43
N VAL A 119 -3.84 -3.88 -8.90
CA VAL A 119 -3.43 -5.25 -9.22
C VAL A 119 -3.78 -5.60 -10.66
N ARG A 120 -4.96 -5.18 -11.12
CA ARG A 120 -5.38 -5.42 -12.51
C ARG A 120 -4.46 -4.71 -13.50
N GLY A 121 -4.09 -3.46 -13.22
CA GLY A 121 -3.18 -2.71 -14.07
C GLY A 121 -1.80 -3.37 -14.16
N GLY A 122 -1.27 -3.84 -13.02
CA GLY A 122 0.00 -4.53 -12.97
C GLY A 122 -0.01 -5.82 -13.79
N ARG A 123 -1.08 -6.60 -13.70
CA ARG A 123 -1.22 -7.82 -14.49
C ARG A 123 -1.33 -7.54 -15.98
N GLN A 124 -2.01 -6.46 -16.35
CA GLN A 124 -2.14 -6.05 -17.75
C GLN A 124 -0.82 -5.56 -18.33
N ALA A 125 0.02 -4.96 -17.50
CA ALA A 125 1.33 -4.47 -17.92
C ALA A 125 2.34 -5.60 -18.14
N ALA A 126 2.08 -6.74 -17.52
CA ALA A 126 2.94 -7.91 -17.68
C ALA A 126 2.65 -8.62 -19.00
#